data_d2b9f4fd261e47a80b877a676415b2c2
#
_entry.id   d2b9f4fd261e47a80b877a676415b2c2
#
_cell.length_a   1.000
_cell.length_b   1.000
_cell.length_c   1.000
_cell.angle_alpha   90.00
_cell.angle_beta   90.00
_cell.angle_gamma   90.00
#
_symmetry.space_group_name_H-M   'P 1'
#
loop_
_entity.id
_entity.type
_entity.pdbx_description
1 polymer ?
#
loop_
_entity_poly.entity_id
_entity_poly.type
_entity_poly.pdbx_seq_one_letter_code
_entity_poly.pdbx_strand_id
1 'polypeptide(L)'
;MLEAALTPVDWLAVVHRELLLFACLFFALGSLDELVIDALYLIGRVLGRIRTPVVDREQIEGRELSGPVAVIVAAWREEAVIGATMRHLLSAWPQQQLRLYVGCYANDPATIEAAVRAARGQSRARIVIHSVPGPTTKADCMNRLYRAVEEDEQREGIAFRMLVIHDAEDMFDPAALPLFDAGIAKAELLQLPVLPAPHASSRWVAGHYMDEFAEAHAKAMVVRDWLGAGIPSAGVGCAIARGRLALLDAQAGGQGPFDADSLTEDYELGLRVAEAGAKVAFLRVRGDDGQLVATRAYFPQKLETAVRQKTRWVCGIALQGWDRMGWSGDVLDGWMRLRDRRGPLAALVLFSAYLLLVLSGILLVARQLDLTHPLPMLPLTEMLLWANGLSLIWRAACCGVFTGREYGVREGVRAILRIPLGNMIAIFAGRRAVVQYVASLRGGALKWDKTEHRGHPSLAPQVSA
;
A
#
# COMPACT_ATOMS: atom_id res chain seq x y z
N MET A 1 44.15 33.33 -27.78
CA MET A 1 43.13 33.50 -26.73
C MET A 1 43.36 32.36 -25.74
N LEU A 2 43.89 32.70 -24.56
CA LEU A 2 44.04 31.71 -23.49
C LEU A 2 42.62 31.17 -23.15
N GLU A 3 42.41 29.87 -23.30
CA GLU A 3 41.24 29.22 -22.73
C GLU A 3 41.30 29.51 -21.21
N ALA A 4 40.42 30.41 -20.77
CA ALA A 4 40.28 30.66 -19.34
C ALA A 4 39.79 29.36 -18.71
N ALA A 5 40.59 28.76 -17.86
CA ALA A 5 40.23 27.54 -17.13
C ALA A 5 38.90 27.80 -16.38
N LEU A 6 37.92 26.94 -16.57
CA LEU A 6 36.63 27.04 -15.89
C LEU A 6 36.86 27.07 -14.37
N THR A 7 36.26 28.03 -13.72
CA THR A 7 36.30 28.15 -12.26
C THR A 7 35.43 27.00 -11.64
N PRO A 8 35.61 26.68 -10.36
CA PRO A 8 34.74 25.72 -9.66
C PRO A 8 33.25 26.09 -9.74
N VAL A 9 32.93 27.37 -9.80
CA VAL A 9 31.54 27.87 -9.91
C VAL A 9 30.99 27.66 -11.32
N ASP A 10 31.84 27.80 -12.36
CA ASP A 10 31.44 27.50 -13.74
C ASP A 10 31.14 25.97 -13.90
N TRP A 11 31.97 25.12 -13.30
CA TRP A 11 31.71 23.69 -13.25
C TRP A 11 30.38 23.38 -12.54
N LEU A 12 30.08 24.08 -11.44
CA LEU A 12 28.80 23.94 -10.75
C LEU A 12 27.62 24.33 -11.65
N ALA A 13 27.78 25.39 -12.45
CA ALA A 13 26.77 25.81 -13.42
C ALA A 13 26.56 24.76 -14.52
N VAL A 14 27.61 24.09 -15.00
CA VAL A 14 27.53 22.98 -15.96
C VAL A 14 26.79 21.80 -15.34
N VAL A 15 27.17 21.35 -14.13
CA VAL A 15 26.51 20.25 -13.41
C VAL A 15 25.05 20.57 -13.17
N HIS A 16 24.71 21.80 -12.77
CA HIS A 16 23.33 22.24 -12.59
C HIS A 16 22.52 22.10 -13.89
N ARG A 17 23.07 22.54 -15.03
CA ARG A 17 22.39 22.47 -16.34
C ARG A 17 22.09 21.01 -16.74
N GLU A 18 23.09 20.13 -16.63
CA GLU A 18 22.93 18.71 -17.01
C GLU A 18 21.95 17.99 -16.05
N LEU A 19 22.06 18.24 -14.75
CA LEU A 19 21.15 17.69 -13.76
C LEU A 19 19.72 18.21 -13.95
N LEU A 20 19.55 19.47 -14.38
CA LEU A 20 18.26 20.05 -14.69
C LEU A 20 17.61 19.34 -15.88
N LEU A 21 18.37 19.10 -16.95
CA LEU A 21 17.86 18.35 -18.11
C LEU A 21 17.46 16.92 -17.72
N PHE A 22 18.30 16.23 -16.93
CA PHE A 22 18.01 14.90 -16.39
C PHE A 22 16.68 14.90 -15.60
N ALA A 23 16.57 15.78 -14.61
CA ALA A 23 15.38 15.85 -13.77
C ALA A 23 14.12 16.18 -14.60
N CYS A 24 14.20 17.17 -15.48
CA CYS A 24 13.09 17.57 -16.34
C CYS A 24 12.61 16.43 -17.23
N LEU A 25 13.52 15.67 -17.83
CA LEU A 25 13.19 14.54 -18.70
C LEU A 25 12.46 13.44 -17.93
N PHE A 26 13.00 13.03 -16.79
CA PHE A 26 12.39 11.94 -16.00
C PHE A 26 11.09 12.35 -15.31
N PHE A 27 10.96 13.62 -14.89
CA PHE A 27 9.65 14.13 -14.45
C PHE A 27 8.63 14.14 -15.59
N ALA A 28 9.01 14.55 -16.79
CA ALA A 28 8.11 14.55 -17.94
C ALA A 28 7.65 13.13 -18.32
N LEU A 29 8.56 12.14 -18.30
CA LEU A 29 8.21 10.72 -18.52
C LEU A 29 7.26 10.20 -17.44
N GLY A 30 7.54 10.47 -16.17
CA GLY A 30 6.66 10.09 -15.07
C GLY A 30 5.30 10.77 -15.13
N SER A 31 5.28 12.06 -15.50
CA SER A 31 4.04 12.84 -15.70
C SER A 31 3.21 12.31 -16.85
N LEU A 32 3.83 11.94 -17.96
CA LEU A 32 3.13 11.35 -19.11
C LEU A 32 2.44 10.03 -18.72
N ASP A 33 3.14 9.17 -17.99
CA ASP A 33 2.59 7.92 -17.49
C ASP A 33 1.38 8.15 -16.56
N GLU A 34 1.46 9.14 -15.65
CA GLU A 34 0.32 9.52 -14.80
C GLU A 34 -0.85 10.10 -15.63
N LEU A 35 -0.58 10.95 -16.63
CA LEU A 35 -1.61 11.49 -17.51
C LEU A 35 -2.32 10.39 -18.31
N VAL A 36 -1.63 9.33 -18.70
CA VAL A 36 -2.25 8.15 -19.34
C VAL A 36 -3.25 7.49 -18.38
N ILE A 37 -2.89 7.29 -17.12
CA ILE A 37 -3.82 6.76 -16.11
C ILE A 37 -5.00 7.70 -15.88
N ASP A 38 -4.75 9.02 -15.82
CA ASP A 38 -5.81 10.02 -15.65
C ASP A 38 -6.78 10.00 -16.84
N ALA A 39 -6.26 9.92 -18.07
CA ALA A 39 -7.07 9.80 -19.28
C ALA A 39 -7.89 8.50 -19.30
N LEU A 40 -7.28 7.36 -18.99
CA LEU A 40 -7.98 6.08 -18.89
C LEU A 40 -9.06 6.12 -17.81
N TYR A 41 -8.77 6.70 -16.65
CA TYR A 41 -9.76 6.88 -15.59
C TYR A 41 -10.97 7.70 -16.08
N LEU A 42 -10.71 8.85 -16.72
CA LEU A 42 -11.78 9.72 -17.23
C LEU A 42 -12.59 9.02 -18.34
N ILE A 43 -11.92 8.39 -19.31
CA ILE A 43 -12.56 7.60 -20.37
C ILE A 43 -13.42 6.49 -19.75
N GLY A 44 -12.86 5.70 -18.82
CA GLY A 44 -13.59 4.63 -18.16
C GLY A 44 -14.82 5.13 -17.38
N ARG A 45 -14.72 6.34 -16.77
CA ARG A 45 -15.86 6.99 -16.11
C ARG A 45 -16.94 7.43 -17.11
N VAL A 46 -16.55 8.09 -18.20
CA VAL A 46 -17.49 8.56 -19.23
C VAL A 46 -18.19 7.37 -19.92
N LEU A 47 -17.44 6.30 -20.23
CA LEU A 47 -18.00 5.08 -20.81
C LEU A 47 -18.81 4.24 -19.82
N GLY A 48 -18.86 4.63 -18.53
CA GLY A 48 -19.53 3.88 -17.48
C GLY A 48 -18.90 2.51 -17.17
N ARG A 49 -17.64 2.30 -17.59
CA ARG A 49 -16.85 1.09 -17.28
C ARG A 49 -16.25 1.13 -15.89
N ILE A 50 -15.81 2.31 -15.44
CA ILE A 50 -15.35 2.54 -14.07
C ILE A 50 -16.51 3.15 -13.29
N ARG A 51 -17.06 2.36 -12.36
CA ARG A 51 -18.15 2.79 -11.48
C ARG A 51 -17.79 2.52 -10.03
N THR A 52 -18.37 3.29 -9.12
CA THR A 52 -18.38 3.00 -7.68
C THR A 52 -19.87 2.78 -7.33
N PRO A 53 -20.35 1.54 -7.35
CA PRO A 53 -21.75 1.25 -7.02
C PRO A 53 -22.06 1.67 -5.58
N VAL A 54 -23.32 2.00 -5.35
CA VAL A 54 -23.84 2.27 -4.01
C VAL A 54 -24.65 1.06 -3.59
N VAL A 55 -24.48 0.64 -2.34
CA VAL A 55 -25.22 -0.45 -1.71
C VAL A 55 -25.99 0.08 -0.51
N ASP A 56 -27.14 -0.49 -0.29
CA ASP A 56 -27.95 -0.28 0.91
C ASP A 56 -27.30 -1.06 2.07
N ARG A 57 -26.79 -0.34 3.07
CA ARG A 57 -26.08 -0.95 4.20
C ARG A 57 -27.02 -1.81 5.04
N GLU A 58 -28.25 -1.37 5.27
CA GLU A 58 -29.22 -2.10 6.07
C GLU A 58 -29.52 -3.48 5.47
N GLN A 59 -29.57 -3.57 4.14
CA GLN A 59 -29.84 -4.84 3.44
C GLN A 59 -28.61 -5.75 3.36
N ILE A 60 -27.39 -5.20 3.41
CA ILE A 60 -26.18 -5.99 3.18
C ILE A 60 -25.46 -6.38 4.47
N GLU A 61 -25.45 -5.48 5.47
CA GLU A 61 -24.83 -5.75 6.76
C GLU A 61 -25.60 -6.84 7.51
N GLY A 62 -24.90 -7.79 8.09
CA GLY A 62 -25.52 -8.90 8.79
C GLY A 62 -26.13 -9.98 7.90
N ARG A 63 -26.12 -9.83 6.55
CA ARG A 63 -26.59 -10.86 5.63
C ARG A 63 -25.85 -12.18 5.88
N GLU A 64 -26.59 -13.29 5.88
CA GLU A 64 -25.99 -14.62 5.97
C GLU A 64 -25.05 -14.88 4.80
N LEU A 65 -23.97 -15.59 5.09
CA LEU A 65 -22.98 -15.96 4.08
C LEU A 65 -23.44 -17.24 3.35
N SER A 66 -22.97 -17.39 2.13
CA SER A 66 -23.28 -18.58 1.31
C SER A 66 -22.53 -19.84 1.80
N GLY A 67 -21.67 -19.73 2.80
CA GLY A 67 -20.95 -20.83 3.44
C GLY A 67 -19.87 -20.33 4.41
N PRO A 68 -19.10 -21.24 5.02
CA PRO A 68 -18.09 -20.90 6.02
C PRO A 68 -16.98 -19.99 5.46
N VAL A 69 -16.56 -19.04 6.27
CA VAL A 69 -15.47 -18.09 5.94
C VAL A 69 -14.45 -18.07 7.09
N ALA A 70 -13.17 -18.17 6.75
CA ALA A 70 -12.08 -18.00 7.70
C ALA A 70 -11.50 -16.59 7.58
N VAL A 71 -11.33 -15.90 8.72
CA VAL A 71 -10.58 -14.65 8.80
C VAL A 71 -9.28 -14.93 9.54
N ILE A 72 -8.16 -14.54 8.97
CA ILE A 72 -6.83 -14.77 9.55
C ILE A 72 -6.16 -13.45 9.92
N VAL A 73 -5.61 -13.39 11.14
CA VAL A 73 -4.91 -12.23 11.70
C VAL A 73 -3.62 -12.69 12.36
N ALA A 74 -2.48 -12.26 11.86
CA ALA A 74 -1.17 -12.52 12.48
C ALA A 74 -0.87 -11.46 13.54
N ALA A 75 -0.47 -11.88 14.76
CA ALA A 75 -0.21 -10.98 15.87
C ALA A 75 1.12 -11.32 16.58
N TRP A 76 2.07 -10.38 16.53
CA TRP A 76 3.33 -10.41 17.27
C TRP A 76 3.56 -9.08 17.97
N ARG A 77 3.59 -9.06 19.32
CA ARG A 77 3.67 -7.85 20.16
C ARG A 77 2.56 -6.86 19.82
N GLU A 78 1.32 -7.35 19.82
CA GLU A 78 0.11 -6.57 19.50
C GLU A 78 -0.86 -6.50 20.68
N GLU A 79 -0.37 -6.68 21.91
CA GLU A 79 -1.15 -6.63 23.15
C GLU A 79 -1.99 -5.34 23.27
N ALA A 80 -1.51 -4.23 22.72
CA ALA A 80 -2.18 -2.93 22.78
C ALA A 80 -3.43 -2.83 21.89
N VAL A 81 -3.51 -3.64 20.81
CA VAL A 81 -4.55 -3.48 19.77
C VAL A 81 -5.37 -4.73 19.55
N ILE A 82 -4.77 -5.95 19.61
CA ILE A 82 -5.43 -7.20 19.19
C ILE A 82 -6.78 -7.44 19.87
N GLY A 83 -6.91 -7.11 21.14
CA GLY A 83 -8.16 -7.28 21.88
C GLY A 83 -9.29 -6.37 21.38
N ALA A 84 -8.96 -5.13 20.97
CA ALA A 84 -9.92 -4.20 20.38
C ALA A 84 -10.31 -4.66 18.97
N THR A 85 -9.35 -5.05 18.17
CA THR A 85 -9.51 -5.59 16.82
C THR A 85 -10.47 -6.78 16.80
N MET A 86 -10.24 -7.78 17.65
CA MET A 86 -11.10 -8.97 17.75
C MET A 86 -12.54 -8.62 18.12
N ARG A 87 -12.71 -7.74 19.13
CA ARG A 87 -14.07 -7.30 19.54
C ARG A 87 -14.76 -6.54 18.43
N HIS A 88 -14.04 -5.64 17.75
CA HIS A 88 -14.57 -4.86 16.64
C HIS A 88 -14.98 -5.78 15.48
N LEU A 89 -14.11 -6.72 15.08
CA LEU A 89 -14.38 -7.68 14.02
C LEU A 89 -15.64 -8.50 14.31
N LEU A 90 -15.70 -9.13 15.49
CA LEU A 90 -16.81 -10.01 15.86
C LEU A 90 -18.14 -9.25 16.02
N SER A 91 -18.10 -7.95 16.30
CA SER A 91 -19.26 -7.06 16.32
C SER A 91 -19.65 -6.59 14.92
N ALA A 92 -18.70 -6.19 14.09
CA ALA A 92 -18.95 -5.72 12.73
C ALA A 92 -19.45 -6.85 11.81
N TRP A 93 -18.98 -8.08 12.07
CA TRP A 93 -19.35 -9.28 11.30
C TRP A 93 -20.02 -10.31 12.19
N PRO A 94 -21.33 -10.19 12.43
CA PRO A 94 -22.09 -11.07 13.33
C PRO A 94 -22.37 -12.46 12.77
N GLN A 95 -22.07 -12.73 11.50
CA GLN A 95 -22.38 -13.97 10.81
C GLN A 95 -21.80 -15.19 11.51
N GLN A 96 -22.61 -16.21 11.75
CA GLN A 96 -22.21 -17.43 12.46
C GLN A 96 -21.29 -18.34 11.62
N GLN A 97 -21.33 -18.19 10.29
CA GLN A 97 -20.46 -18.91 9.37
C GLN A 97 -19.02 -18.39 9.38
N LEU A 98 -18.74 -17.22 10.01
CA LEU A 98 -17.40 -16.67 10.15
C LEU A 98 -16.64 -17.39 11.28
N ARG A 99 -15.37 -17.71 11.02
CA ARG A 99 -14.41 -18.13 12.04
C ARG A 99 -13.16 -17.27 11.98
N LEU A 100 -12.82 -16.66 13.10
CA LEU A 100 -11.63 -15.83 13.27
C LEU A 100 -10.47 -16.66 13.79
N TYR A 101 -9.33 -16.65 13.12
CA TYR A 101 -8.08 -17.27 13.53
C TYR A 101 -7.06 -16.18 13.83
N VAL A 102 -6.56 -16.15 15.07
CA VAL A 102 -5.53 -15.20 15.52
C VAL A 102 -4.26 -15.97 15.81
N GLY A 103 -3.19 -15.68 15.05
CA GLY A 103 -1.87 -16.28 15.22
C GLY A 103 -1.05 -15.53 16.24
N CYS A 104 -0.64 -16.20 17.32
CA CYS A 104 0.20 -15.66 18.37
C CYS A 104 1.46 -16.51 18.54
N TYR A 105 2.48 -16.01 19.19
CA TYR A 105 3.74 -16.69 19.42
C TYR A 105 3.89 -17.10 20.89
N ALA A 106 4.39 -18.30 21.16
CA ALA A 106 4.55 -18.82 22.52
C ALA A 106 5.40 -17.93 23.42
N ASN A 107 6.36 -17.20 22.84
CA ASN A 107 7.24 -16.25 23.55
C ASN A 107 6.68 -14.80 23.61
N ASP A 108 5.37 -14.62 23.34
CA ASP A 108 4.66 -13.34 23.45
C ASP A 108 3.40 -13.50 24.33
N PRO A 109 3.54 -13.72 25.64
CA PRO A 109 2.41 -13.98 26.53
C PRO A 109 1.44 -12.80 26.65
N ALA A 110 1.90 -11.55 26.49
CA ALA A 110 1.05 -10.37 26.60
C ALA A 110 0.01 -10.31 25.48
N THR A 111 0.42 -10.58 24.23
CA THR A 111 -0.49 -10.67 23.08
C THR A 111 -1.44 -11.85 23.22
N ILE A 112 -0.94 -13.02 23.68
CA ILE A 112 -1.79 -14.21 23.94
C ILE A 112 -2.88 -13.86 24.95
N GLU A 113 -2.52 -13.29 26.10
CA GLU A 113 -3.48 -12.92 27.13
C GLU A 113 -4.53 -11.94 26.64
N ALA A 114 -4.14 -10.93 25.85
CA ALA A 114 -5.05 -9.95 25.26
C ALA A 114 -6.04 -10.64 24.30
N ALA A 115 -5.56 -11.52 23.43
CA ALA A 115 -6.36 -12.28 22.49
C ALA A 115 -7.31 -13.26 23.20
N VAL A 116 -6.82 -14.02 24.19
CA VAL A 116 -7.63 -14.96 24.97
C VAL A 116 -8.72 -14.21 25.74
N ARG A 117 -8.43 -13.06 26.36
CA ARG A 117 -9.46 -12.24 27.02
C ARG A 117 -10.55 -11.79 26.06
N ALA A 118 -10.18 -11.39 24.83
CA ALA A 118 -11.14 -10.97 23.82
C ALA A 118 -11.95 -12.15 23.23
N ALA A 119 -11.38 -13.35 23.23
CA ALA A 119 -12.04 -14.57 22.75
C ALA A 119 -13.02 -15.20 23.76
N ARG A 120 -13.05 -14.75 25.02
CA ARG A 120 -13.92 -15.32 26.06
C ARG A 120 -15.39 -15.25 25.63
N GLY A 121 -16.08 -16.40 25.64
CA GLY A 121 -17.48 -16.52 25.22
C GLY A 121 -17.73 -16.41 23.71
N GLN A 122 -16.67 -16.36 22.89
CA GLN A 122 -16.73 -16.25 21.46
C GLN A 122 -16.39 -17.58 20.78
N SER A 123 -17.39 -18.41 20.47
CA SER A 123 -17.19 -19.73 19.82
C SER A 123 -16.58 -19.60 18.41
N ARG A 124 -16.71 -18.44 17.79
CA ARG A 124 -16.17 -18.13 16.46
C ARG A 124 -14.68 -17.76 16.44
N ALA A 125 -14.03 -17.59 17.62
CA ALA A 125 -12.64 -17.21 17.71
C ALA A 125 -11.74 -18.40 18.05
N ARG A 126 -10.63 -18.54 17.32
CA ARG A 126 -9.55 -19.52 17.50
C ARG A 126 -8.24 -18.79 17.72
N ILE A 127 -7.57 -19.08 18.83
CA ILE A 127 -6.19 -18.60 19.09
C ILE A 127 -5.24 -19.72 18.67
N VAL A 128 -4.39 -19.45 17.71
CA VAL A 128 -3.41 -20.41 17.16
C VAL A 128 -2.04 -20.00 17.64
N ILE A 129 -1.39 -20.87 18.39
CA ILE A 129 -0.03 -20.62 18.88
C ILE A 129 0.96 -21.13 17.84
N HIS A 130 1.85 -20.24 17.42
CA HIS A 130 2.97 -20.60 16.55
C HIS A 130 4.01 -21.39 17.35
N SER A 131 4.42 -22.56 16.86
CA SER A 131 5.36 -23.45 17.54
C SER A 131 6.79 -22.90 17.55
N VAL A 132 7.17 -22.13 16.51
CA VAL A 132 8.47 -21.47 16.42
C VAL A 132 8.42 -20.16 17.21
N PRO A 133 9.38 -19.90 18.12
CA PRO A 133 9.46 -18.63 18.83
C PRO A 133 9.61 -17.45 17.88
N GLY A 134 8.88 -16.35 18.14
CA GLY A 134 9.02 -15.12 17.38
C GLY A 134 10.30 -14.32 17.72
N PRO A 135 10.66 -13.36 16.87
CA PRO A 135 9.95 -13.00 15.64
C PRO A 135 10.25 -13.93 14.46
N THR A 136 9.21 -14.33 13.71
CA THR A 136 9.36 -14.87 12.37
C THR A 136 8.84 -13.84 11.36
N THR A 137 8.59 -14.22 10.09
CA THR A 137 7.92 -13.33 9.13
C THR A 137 6.39 -13.37 9.30
N LYS A 138 5.69 -12.37 8.80
CA LYS A 138 4.21 -12.37 8.78
C LYS A 138 3.70 -13.57 7.97
N ALA A 139 4.32 -13.84 6.83
CA ALA A 139 3.97 -14.98 5.96
C ALA A 139 4.06 -16.32 6.68
N ASP A 140 5.08 -16.51 7.50
CA ASP A 140 5.27 -17.74 8.28
C ASP A 140 4.13 -17.94 9.29
N CYS A 141 3.75 -16.89 10.02
CA CYS A 141 2.58 -16.91 10.89
C CYS A 141 1.29 -17.19 10.10
N MET A 142 1.10 -16.57 8.94
CA MET A 142 -0.07 -16.78 8.09
C MET A 142 -0.12 -18.22 7.54
N ASN A 143 1.01 -18.82 7.21
CA ASN A 143 1.08 -20.24 6.83
C ASN A 143 0.66 -21.15 7.99
N ARG A 144 1.05 -20.84 9.22
CA ARG A 144 0.57 -21.59 10.40
C ARG A 144 -0.95 -21.44 10.58
N LEU A 145 -1.48 -20.23 10.35
CA LEU A 145 -2.94 -20.00 10.40
C LEU A 145 -3.67 -20.77 9.29
N TYR A 146 -3.09 -20.79 8.09
CA TYR A 146 -3.63 -21.57 6.96
C TYR A 146 -3.70 -23.06 7.32
N ARG A 147 -2.66 -23.63 7.95
CA ARG A 147 -2.69 -25.02 8.44
C ARG A 147 -3.77 -25.23 9.50
N ALA A 148 -3.97 -24.28 10.42
CA ALA A 148 -5.03 -24.40 11.42
C ALA A 148 -6.43 -24.39 10.80
N VAL A 149 -6.61 -23.66 9.69
CA VAL A 149 -7.86 -23.70 8.91
C VAL A 149 -8.04 -25.09 8.29
N GLU A 150 -7.01 -25.69 7.71
CA GLU A 150 -7.06 -27.06 7.15
C GLU A 150 -7.34 -28.12 8.23
N GLU A 151 -6.71 -27.99 9.39
CA GLU A 151 -6.93 -28.86 10.56
C GLU A 151 -8.41 -28.82 10.99
N ASP A 152 -9.02 -27.62 10.99
CA ASP A 152 -10.45 -27.45 11.34
C ASP A 152 -11.38 -27.99 10.24
N GLU A 153 -11.05 -27.79 8.96
CA GLU A 153 -11.79 -28.38 7.83
C GLU A 153 -11.88 -29.90 7.96
N GLN A 154 -10.76 -30.53 8.23
CA GLN A 154 -10.69 -32.00 8.39
C GLN A 154 -11.41 -32.51 9.63
N ARG A 155 -11.24 -31.80 10.77
CA ARG A 155 -11.81 -32.20 12.05
C ARG A 155 -13.32 -32.05 12.09
N GLU A 156 -13.88 -30.99 11.48
CA GLU A 156 -15.28 -30.65 11.56
C GLU A 156 -16.07 -31.05 10.32
N GLY A 157 -15.40 -31.55 9.26
CA GLY A 157 -16.04 -31.94 8.00
C GLY A 157 -16.65 -30.74 7.26
N ILE A 158 -16.07 -29.55 7.41
CA ILE A 158 -16.48 -28.31 6.74
C ILE A 158 -15.51 -27.93 5.64
N ALA A 159 -15.95 -27.09 4.72
CA ALA A 159 -15.09 -26.51 3.70
C ALA A 159 -15.27 -24.98 3.72
N PHE A 160 -14.19 -24.24 4.00
CA PHE A 160 -14.23 -22.80 3.90
C PHE A 160 -14.29 -22.38 2.43
N ARG A 161 -15.09 -21.36 2.14
CA ARG A 161 -15.18 -20.80 0.77
C ARG A 161 -14.03 -19.89 0.45
N MET A 162 -13.60 -19.08 1.41
CA MET A 162 -12.54 -18.10 1.27
C MET A 162 -11.82 -17.87 2.59
N LEU A 163 -10.59 -17.36 2.50
CA LEU A 163 -9.87 -16.75 3.58
C LEU A 163 -9.85 -15.24 3.39
N VAL A 164 -10.14 -14.50 4.47
CA VAL A 164 -10.05 -13.04 4.52
C VAL A 164 -8.84 -12.67 5.37
N ILE A 165 -7.99 -11.78 4.87
CA ILE A 165 -6.73 -11.39 5.49
C ILE A 165 -6.85 -10.00 6.08
N HIS A 166 -6.42 -9.85 7.33
CA HIS A 166 -6.35 -8.58 8.04
C HIS A 166 -5.13 -8.49 8.97
N ASP A 167 -4.76 -7.27 9.32
CA ASP A 167 -3.73 -6.98 10.31
C ASP A 167 -4.35 -6.77 11.71
N ALA A 168 -3.48 -6.83 12.73
CA ALA A 168 -3.90 -6.79 14.13
C ALA A 168 -4.47 -5.44 14.59
N GLU A 169 -4.37 -4.38 13.77
CA GLU A 169 -4.82 -3.01 14.05
C GLU A 169 -5.96 -2.53 13.15
N ASP A 170 -6.52 -3.42 12.32
CA ASP A 170 -7.53 -3.04 11.33
C ASP A 170 -8.91 -2.74 11.93
N MET A 171 -9.58 -1.79 11.28
CA MET A 171 -11.01 -1.53 11.40
C MET A 171 -11.76 -2.18 10.24
N PHE A 172 -12.83 -2.87 10.55
CA PHE A 172 -13.63 -3.64 9.61
C PHE A 172 -14.91 -2.89 9.26
N ASP A 173 -15.18 -2.77 7.96
CA ASP A 173 -16.47 -2.25 7.52
C ASP A 173 -17.53 -3.38 7.58
N PRO A 174 -18.68 -3.17 8.22
CA PRO A 174 -19.71 -4.22 8.35
C PRO A 174 -20.19 -4.79 7.02
N ALA A 175 -20.22 -3.99 5.95
CA ALA A 175 -20.63 -4.42 4.63
C ALA A 175 -19.54 -5.24 3.89
N ALA A 176 -18.29 -5.24 4.37
CA ALA A 176 -17.16 -5.85 3.65
C ALA A 176 -17.30 -7.35 3.50
N LEU A 177 -17.64 -8.07 4.58
CA LEU A 177 -17.73 -9.53 4.55
C LEU A 177 -18.82 -10.06 3.61
N PRO A 178 -20.06 -9.53 3.61
CA PRO A 178 -21.08 -9.90 2.63
C PRO A 178 -20.71 -9.53 1.19
N LEU A 179 -19.97 -8.43 0.97
CA LEU A 179 -19.47 -8.08 -0.36
C LEU A 179 -18.40 -9.07 -0.84
N PHE A 180 -17.52 -9.53 0.03
CA PHE A 180 -16.59 -10.60 -0.30
C PHE A 180 -17.32 -11.89 -0.65
N ASP A 181 -18.31 -12.29 0.15
CA ASP A 181 -19.08 -13.51 -0.11
C ASP A 181 -19.81 -13.48 -1.46
N ALA A 182 -20.39 -12.34 -1.81
CA ALA A 182 -21.05 -12.15 -3.09
C ALA A 182 -20.06 -12.08 -4.28
N GLY A 183 -18.86 -11.54 -4.03
CA GLY A 183 -17.85 -11.32 -5.07
C GLY A 183 -16.99 -12.55 -5.36
N ILE A 184 -16.70 -13.39 -4.34
CA ILE A 184 -15.75 -14.52 -4.46
C ILE A 184 -16.19 -15.59 -5.47
N ALA A 185 -17.48 -15.66 -5.78
CA ALA A 185 -18.00 -16.51 -6.84
C ALA A 185 -17.63 -16.01 -8.26
N LYS A 186 -17.25 -14.74 -8.39
CA LYS A 186 -16.95 -14.08 -9.67
C LYS A 186 -15.45 -13.78 -9.88
N ALA A 187 -14.71 -13.70 -8.79
CA ALA A 187 -13.27 -13.46 -8.80
C ALA A 187 -12.63 -14.16 -7.59
N GLU A 188 -11.51 -14.84 -7.81
CA GLU A 188 -10.87 -15.69 -6.78
C GLU A 188 -9.98 -14.91 -5.81
N LEU A 189 -9.71 -13.63 -6.11
CA LEU A 189 -9.15 -12.66 -5.17
C LEU A 189 -9.91 -11.34 -5.28
N LEU A 190 -10.29 -10.81 -4.15
CA LEU A 190 -11.00 -9.55 -4.00
C LEU A 190 -10.21 -8.65 -3.06
N GLN A 191 -9.89 -7.42 -3.50
CA GLN A 191 -9.23 -6.41 -2.68
C GLN A 191 -10.16 -5.22 -2.47
N LEU A 192 -10.43 -4.85 -1.22
CA LEU A 192 -11.10 -3.59 -0.87
C LEU A 192 -10.12 -2.42 -0.81
N PRO A 193 -10.60 -1.18 -0.92
CA PRO A 193 -9.79 -0.02 -0.61
C PRO A 193 -9.26 -0.04 0.82
N VAL A 194 -8.02 0.42 0.99
CA VAL A 194 -7.47 0.77 2.30
C VAL A 194 -7.51 2.27 2.44
N LEU A 195 -8.10 2.77 3.52
CA LEU A 195 -8.17 4.19 3.84
C LEU A 195 -7.52 4.43 5.20
N PRO A 196 -6.34 5.06 5.26
CA PRO A 196 -5.72 5.43 6.52
C PRO A 196 -6.65 6.27 7.40
N ALA A 197 -6.83 5.87 8.65
CA ALA A 197 -7.66 6.61 9.59
C ALA A 197 -7.00 7.94 9.98
N PRO A 198 -7.74 9.05 10.02
CA PRO A 198 -7.20 10.34 10.46
C PRO A 198 -6.69 10.25 11.90
N HIS A 199 -5.50 10.79 12.16
CA HIS A 199 -4.92 10.81 13.50
C HIS A 199 -4.75 12.25 14.00
N ALA A 200 -5.39 12.59 15.12
CA ALA A 200 -5.44 13.96 15.64
C ALA A 200 -4.04 14.56 15.91
N SER A 201 -3.10 13.77 16.43
CA SER A 201 -1.74 14.21 16.77
C SER A 201 -0.75 14.14 15.60
N SER A 202 -1.12 13.58 14.44
CA SER A 202 -0.20 13.39 13.30
C SER A 202 -0.85 13.71 11.97
N ARG A 203 -1.35 14.94 11.85
CA ARG A 203 -2.04 15.41 10.62
C ARG A 203 -1.12 15.53 9.41
N TRP A 204 0.20 15.57 9.62
CA TRP A 204 1.19 15.71 8.56
C TRP A 204 1.75 14.34 8.15
N VAL A 205 2.43 13.63 9.04
CA VAL A 205 3.09 12.37 8.70
C VAL A 205 2.07 11.26 8.43
N ALA A 206 1.08 11.04 9.31
CA ALA A 206 0.01 10.08 9.02
C ALA A 206 -0.89 10.55 7.88
N GLY A 207 -1.10 11.88 7.76
CA GLY A 207 -1.93 12.46 6.70
C GLY A 207 -1.40 12.23 5.29
N HIS A 208 -0.08 12.13 5.07
CA HIS A 208 0.42 11.86 3.72
C HIS A 208 0.02 10.46 3.20
N TYR A 209 -0.18 9.47 4.08
CA TYR A 209 -0.75 8.18 3.68
C TYR A 209 -2.22 8.31 3.25
N MET A 210 -2.99 9.19 3.93
CA MET A 210 -4.37 9.47 3.51
C MET A 210 -4.41 9.98 2.06
N ASP A 211 -3.49 10.88 1.70
CA ASP A 211 -3.39 11.46 0.36
C ASP A 211 -3.05 10.40 -0.70
N GLU A 212 -2.03 9.60 -0.41
CA GLU A 212 -1.55 8.56 -1.32
C GLU A 212 -2.59 7.48 -1.57
N PHE A 213 -3.19 6.94 -0.50
CA PHE A 213 -4.18 5.86 -0.62
C PHE A 213 -5.52 6.36 -1.20
N ALA A 214 -5.96 7.57 -0.85
CA ALA A 214 -7.17 8.13 -1.42
C ALA A 214 -7.11 8.25 -2.95
N GLU A 215 -5.99 8.71 -3.50
CA GLU A 215 -5.80 8.80 -4.95
C GLU A 215 -5.54 7.43 -5.58
N ALA A 216 -4.63 6.63 -5.04
CA ALA A 216 -4.27 5.34 -5.60
C ALA A 216 -5.48 4.40 -5.70
N HIS A 217 -6.28 4.30 -4.63
CA HIS A 217 -7.45 3.40 -4.59
C HIS A 217 -8.71 3.99 -5.24
N ALA A 218 -8.73 5.28 -5.55
CA ALA A 218 -9.83 5.89 -6.31
C ALA A 218 -9.59 5.91 -7.82
N LYS A 219 -8.34 5.86 -8.25
CA LYS A 219 -7.93 6.04 -9.64
C LYS A 219 -7.07 4.88 -10.17
N ALA A 220 -5.84 4.75 -9.69
CA ALA A 220 -4.89 3.78 -10.27
C ALA A 220 -5.38 2.34 -10.14
N MET A 221 -5.88 1.92 -8.98
CA MET A 221 -6.37 0.55 -8.76
C MET A 221 -7.62 0.24 -9.58
N VAL A 222 -8.55 1.18 -9.73
CA VAL A 222 -9.76 0.94 -10.55
C VAL A 222 -9.45 0.93 -12.05
N VAL A 223 -8.44 1.69 -12.51
CA VAL A 223 -7.95 1.58 -13.89
C VAL A 223 -7.27 0.23 -14.11
N ARG A 224 -6.44 -0.20 -13.17
CA ARG A 224 -5.76 -1.51 -13.20
C ARG A 224 -6.75 -2.66 -13.29
N ASP A 225 -7.80 -2.63 -12.45
CA ASP A 225 -8.91 -3.59 -12.46
C ASP A 225 -9.67 -3.58 -13.82
N TRP A 226 -10.01 -2.39 -14.30
CA TRP A 226 -10.69 -2.26 -15.60
C TRP A 226 -9.88 -2.78 -16.79
N LEU A 227 -8.56 -2.61 -16.76
CA LEU A 227 -7.65 -3.13 -17.77
C LEU A 227 -7.43 -4.65 -17.66
N GLY A 228 -7.87 -5.29 -16.57
CA GLY A 228 -7.69 -6.71 -16.32
C GLY A 228 -6.27 -7.10 -15.91
N ALA A 229 -5.44 -6.13 -15.50
CA ALA A 229 -4.11 -6.41 -14.98
C ALA A 229 -4.18 -6.98 -13.55
N GLY A 230 -3.18 -7.76 -13.15
CA GLY A 230 -3.12 -8.38 -11.83
C GLY A 230 -3.20 -7.35 -10.70
N ILE A 231 -4.08 -7.57 -9.73
CA ILE A 231 -4.27 -6.71 -8.56
C ILE A 231 -3.35 -7.19 -7.44
N PRO A 232 -2.37 -6.37 -7.00
CA PRO A 232 -1.62 -6.71 -5.80
C PRO A 232 -2.53 -6.67 -4.57
N SER A 233 -2.35 -7.59 -3.65
CA SER A 233 -3.00 -7.51 -2.35
C SER A 233 -2.31 -6.46 -1.48
N ALA A 234 -3.09 -5.76 -0.67
CA ALA A 234 -2.57 -4.82 0.34
C ALA A 234 -2.26 -5.51 1.68
N GLY A 235 -2.43 -6.83 1.76
CA GLY A 235 -2.25 -7.60 3.00
C GLY A 235 -3.36 -7.41 4.03
N VAL A 236 -4.34 -6.56 3.71
CA VAL A 236 -5.50 -6.25 4.56
C VAL A 236 -6.72 -6.00 3.68
N GLY A 237 -7.91 -6.32 4.19
CA GLY A 237 -9.14 -6.12 3.43
C GLY A 237 -9.15 -6.87 2.11
N CYS A 238 -8.58 -8.06 2.07
CA CYS A 238 -8.61 -8.92 0.90
C CYS A 238 -9.20 -10.30 1.24
N ALA A 239 -9.96 -10.84 0.29
CA ALA A 239 -10.51 -12.19 0.36
C ALA A 239 -9.97 -13.03 -0.80
N ILE A 240 -9.59 -14.28 -0.51
CA ILE A 240 -9.03 -15.20 -1.48
C ILE A 240 -9.80 -16.52 -1.40
N ALA A 241 -10.24 -17.03 -2.55
CA ALA A 241 -10.93 -18.31 -2.64
C ALA A 241 -10.07 -19.44 -2.05
N ARG A 242 -10.66 -20.26 -1.18
CA ARG A 242 -9.95 -21.34 -0.48
C ARG A 242 -9.24 -22.30 -1.45
N GLY A 243 -9.91 -22.65 -2.55
CA GLY A 243 -9.33 -23.52 -3.58
C GLY A 243 -8.10 -22.91 -4.26
N ARG A 244 -8.06 -21.57 -4.42
CA ARG A 244 -6.88 -20.89 -5.00
C ARG A 244 -5.68 -20.94 -4.08
N LEU A 245 -5.88 -20.74 -2.77
CA LEU A 245 -4.81 -20.89 -1.79
C LEU A 245 -4.28 -22.32 -1.73
N ALA A 246 -5.16 -23.33 -1.87
CA ALA A 246 -4.74 -24.72 -1.93
C ALA A 246 -3.85 -25.02 -3.18
N LEU A 247 -4.17 -24.42 -4.32
CA LEU A 247 -3.33 -24.53 -5.52
C LEU A 247 -1.95 -23.89 -5.33
N LEU A 248 -1.90 -22.69 -4.71
CA LEU A 248 -0.64 -22.03 -4.42
C LEU A 248 0.20 -22.82 -3.41
N ASP A 249 -0.42 -23.38 -2.39
CA ASP A 249 0.24 -24.26 -1.42
C ASP A 249 0.83 -25.50 -2.10
N ALA A 250 0.06 -26.16 -2.98
CA ALA A 250 0.54 -27.30 -3.74
C ALA A 250 1.74 -26.94 -4.65
N GLN A 251 1.70 -25.78 -5.29
CA GLN A 251 2.80 -25.25 -6.10
C GLN A 251 4.05 -24.95 -5.26
N ALA A 252 3.87 -24.54 -3.99
CA ALA A 252 4.95 -24.35 -3.02
C ALA A 252 5.43 -25.64 -2.35
N GLY A 253 5.01 -26.81 -2.86
CA GLY A 253 5.41 -28.11 -2.29
C GLY A 253 4.83 -28.38 -0.90
N GLY A 254 3.71 -27.76 -0.54
CA GLY A 254 3.08 -27.93 0.76
C GLY A 254 3.72 -27.10 1.88
N GLN A 255 4.44 -26.03 1.56
CA GLN A 255 5.06 -25.16 2.57
C GLN A 255 4.16 -23.98 3.01
N GLY A 256 2.98 -23.87 2.40
CA GLY A 256 2.02 -22.81 2.60
C GLY A 256 1.92 -21.87 1.39
N PRO A 257 0.78 -21.17 1.23
CA PRO A 257 0.57 -20.28 0.09
C PRO A 257 1.30 -18.93 0.21
N PHE A 258 1.79 -18.56 1.40
CA PHE A 258 2.47 -17.30 1.66
C PHE A 258 3.98 -17.50 1.67
N ASP A 259 4.71 -16.72 0.92
CA ASP A 259 6.16 -16.87 0.79
C ASP A 259 6.88 -16.21 1.98
N ALA A 260 7.47 -17.04 2.84
CA ALA A 260 8.12 -16.61 4.07
C ALA A 260 9.40 -15.76 3.86
N ASP A 261 10.00 -15.82 2.67
CA ASP A 261 11.21 -15.07 2.34
C ASP A 261 10.90 -13.69 1.72
N SER A 262 9.61 -13.37 1.48
CA SER A 262 9.20 -12.09 0.94
C SER A 262 9.06 -11.02 2.02
N LEU A 263 9.51 -9.80 1.73
CA LEU A 263 9.26 -8.61 2.57
C LEU A 263 7.85 -8.01 2.38
N THR A 264 7.20 -8.37 1.26
CA THR A 264 5.86 -7.92 0.84
C THR A 264 5.12 -9.11 0.24
N GLU A 265 4.93 -10.14 1.07
CA GLU A 265 4.27 -11.40 0.73
C GLU A 265 2.84 -11.19 0.19
N ASP A 266 2.21 -10.15 0.67
CA ASP A 266 0.87 -9.72 0.28
C ASP A 266 0.83 -9.22 -1.17
N TYR A 267 1.74 -8.29 -1.52
CA TYR A 267 1.88 -7.78 -2.88
C TYR A 267 2.12 -8.93 -3.88
N GLU A 268 3.07 -9.82 -3.55
CA GLU A 268 3.41 -10.97 -4.39
C GLU A 268 2.23 -11.94 -4.50
N LEU A 269 1.52 -12.21 -3.40
CA LEU A 269 0.37 -13.11 -3.39
C LEU A 269 -0.69 -12.69 -4.40
N GLY A 270 -1.07 -11.39 -4.40
CA GLY A 270 -2.06 -10.88 -5.33
C GLY A 270 -1.69 -11.11 -6.79
N LEU A 271 -0.42 -10.87 -7.13
CA LEU A 271 0.08 -11.08 -8.49
C LEU A 271 0.23 -12.57 -8.85
N ARG A 272 0.68 -13.42 -7.92
CA ARG A 272 0.75 -14.88 -8.13
C ARG A 272 -0.62 -15.50 -8.38
N VAL A 273 -1.65 -15.02 -7.66
CA VAL A 273 -3.03 -15.45 -7.90
C VAL A 273 -3.46 -15.11 -9.33
N ALA A 274 -3.14 -13.91 -9.82
CA ALA A 274 -3.45 -13.50 -11.18
C ALA A 274 -2.63 -14.30 -12.22
N GLU A 275 -1.33 -14.50 -12.00
CA GLU A 275 -0.44 -15.30 -12.87
C GLU A 275 -0.89 -16.77 -12.98
N ALA A 276 -1.47 -17.32 -11.92
CA ALA A 276 -2.06 -18.65 -11.94
C ALA A 276 -3.41 -18.72 -12.69
N GLY A 277 -3.75 -17.66 -13.45
CA GLY A 277 -4.95 -17.59 -14.31
C GLY A 277 -6.25 -17.29 -13.56
N ALA A 278 -6.18 -16.89 -12.28
CA ALA A 278 -7.35 -16.53 -11.52
C ALA A 278 -7.84 -15.12 -11.90
N LYS A 279 -9.16 -14.94 -11.88
CA LYS A 279 -9.73 -13.60 -11.96
C LYS A 279 -9.54 -12.89 -10.61
N VAL A 280 -8.94 -11.72 -10.64
CA VAL A 280 -8.78 -10.83 -9.50
C VAL A 280 -9.64 -9.58 -9.67
N ALA A 281 -10.10 -8.94 -8.59
CA ALA A 281 -10.91 -7.74 -8.70
C ALA A 281 -10.67 -6.76 -7.54
N PHE A 282 -10.74 -5.47 -7.86
CA PHE A 282 -10.71 -4.39 -6.90
C PHE A 282 -12.12 -3.89 -6.60
N LEU A 283 -12.64 -4.23 -5.42
CA LEU A 283 -13.99 -3.91 -5.01
C LEU A 283 -14.10 -2.49 -4.44
N ARG A 284 -14.47 -1.53 -5.28
CA ARG A 284 -14.73 -0.16 -4.82
C ARG A 284 -16.23 0.11 -4.77
N VAL A 285 -16.81 0.07 -3.57
CA VAL A 285 -18.24 0.21 -3.29
C VAL A 285 -18.47 1.27 -2.22
N ARG A 286 -19.57 2.03 -2.30
CA ARG A 286 -20.01 2.95 -1.24
C ARG A 286 -21.29 2.44 -0.60
N GLY A 287 -21.46 2.72 0.68
CA GLY A 287 -22.76 2.65 1.32
C GLY A 287 -23.66 3.81 0.89
N ASP A 288 -24.96 3.66 1.14
CA ASP A 288 -25.97 4.71 0.98
C ASP A 288 -25.76 5.91 1.94
N ASP A 289 -24.99 5.69 3.03
CA ASP A 289 -24.44 6.73 3.90
C ASP A 289 -23.35 7.59 3.25
N GLY A 290 -22.97 7.27 2.00
CA GLY A 290 -21.91 7.93 1.25
C GLY A 290 -20.49 7.53 1.65
N GLN A 291 -20.30 6.67 2.67
CA GLN A 291 -18.99 6.20 3.08
C GLN A 291 -18.48 5.08 2.17
N LEU A 292 -17.18 5.09 1.89
CA LEU A 292 -16.54 4.01 1.13
C LEU A 292 -16.41 2.78 2.01
N VAL A 293 -16.84 1.62 1.50
CA VAL A 293 -16.56 0.32 2.13
C VAL A 293 -15.06 0.06 2.00
N ALA A 294 -14.34 0.08 3.10
CA ALA A 294 -12.88 0.06 3.14
C ALA A 294 -12.36 -0.49 4.45
N THR A 295 -11.16 -1.05 4.43
CA THR A 295 -10.37 -1.31 5.64
C THR A 295 -9.72 -0.01 6.10
N ARG A 296 -9.73 0.26 7.41
CA ARG A 296 -9.10 1.45 8.01
C ARG A 296 -8.16 1.05 9.13
N ALA A 297 -7.00 1.71 9.19
CA ALA A 297 -6.03 1.55 10.27
C ALA A 297 -5.29 2.86 10.51
N TYR A 298 -4.64 2.99 11.67
CA TYR A 298 -3.69 4.08 11.89
C TYR A 298 -2.35 3.75 11.23
N PHE A 299 -1.86 4.70 10.46
CA PHE A 299 -0.54 4.63 9.83
C PHE A 299 0.52 5.34 10.68
N PRO A 300 1.83 5.13 10.40
CA PRO A 300 2.92 5.72 11.16
C PRO A 300 2.77 7.22 11.39
N GLN A 301 2.95 7.64 12.63
CA GLN A 301 2.76 9.03 13.05
C GLN A 301 4.07 9.83 13.08
N LYS A 302 5.23 9.15 13.10
CA LYS A 302 6.56 9.74 13.16
C LYS A 302 7.27 9.56 11.82
N LEU A 303 8.05 10.56 11.42
CA LEU A 303 8.81 10.54 10.18
C LEU A 303 9.70 9.29 10.07
N GLU A 304 10.41 8.93 11.14
CA GLU A 304 11.30 7.77 11.15
C GLU A 304 10.56 6.46 10.88
N THR A 305 9.41 6.24 11.52
CA THR A 305 8.61 5.02 11.32
C THR A 305 7.96 4.99 9.94
N ALA A 306 7.55 6.15 9.40
CA ALA A 306 7.06 6.27 8.03
C ALA A 306 8.15 5.92 7.00
N VAL A 307 9.35 6.45 7.18
CA VAL A 307 10.50 6.11 6.32
C VAL A 307 10.83 4.62 6.41
N ARG A 308 10.83 4.01 7.61
CA ARG A 308 11.07 2.57 7.78
C ARG A 308 10.04 1.72 7.02
N GLN A 309 8.76 2.01 7.20
CA GLN A 309 7.68 1.27 6.54
C GLN A 309 7.78 1.39 5.01
N LYS A 310 7.95 2.63 4.50
CA LYS A 310 8.12 2.84 3.06
C LYS A 310 9.41 2.23 2.50
N THR A 311 10.50 2.19 3.29
CA THR A 311 11.72 1.47 2.91
C THR A 311 11.43 -0.01 2.65
N ARG A 312 10.67 -0.66 3.55
CA ARG A 312 10.27 -2.05 3.39
C ARG A 312 9.45 -2.26 2.12
N TRP A 313 8.45 -1.38 1.86
CA TRP A 313 7.64 -1.46 0.65
C TRP A 313 8.47 -1.27 -0.64
N VAL A 314 9.31 -0.25 -0.68
CA VAL A 314 10.18 -0.02 -1.86
C VAL A 314 11.15 -1.18 -2.06
N CYS A 315 11.76 -1.70 -0.99
CA CYS A 315 12.67 -2.85 -1.08
C CYS A 315 11.92 -4.11 -1.54
N GLY A 316 10.77 -4.44 -0.93
CA GLY A 316 10.00 -5.63 -1.24
C GLY A 316 9.36 -5.59 -2.62
N ILE A 317 8.77 -4.47 -3.03
CA ILE A 317 8.03 -4.35 -4.29
C ILE A 317 8.98 -4.11 -5.47
N ALA A 318 9.88 -3.12 -5.36
CA ALA A 318 10.63 -2.63 -6.50
C ALA A 318 11.96 -3.36 -6.73
N LEU A 319 12.57 -3.91 -5.68
CA LEU A 319 13.89 -4.53 -5.74
C LEU A 319 13.78 -6.05 -5.57
N GLN A 320 13.50 -6.54 -4.36
CA GLN A 320 13.36 -7.97 -4.10
C GLN A 320 12.21 -8.60 -4.91
N GLY A 321 11.06 -7.93 -5.01
CA GLY A 321 9.93 -8.42 -5.81
C GLY A 321 10.25 -8.50 -7.31
N TRP A 322 11.21 -7.68 -7.81
CA TRP A 322 11.72 -7.86 -9.17
C TRP A 322 12.53 -9.15 -9.30
N ASP A 323 13.48 -9.40 -8.39
CA ASP A 323 14.31 -10.63 -8.43
C ASP A 323 13.46 -11.89 -8.37
N ARG A 324 12.38 -11.86 -7.58
CA ARG A 324 11.53 -13.02 -7.29
C ARG A 324 10.48 -13.29 -8.37
N MET A 325 9.86 -12.26 -8.89
CA MET A 325 8.71 -12.35 -9.81
C MET A 325 9.05 -12.01 -11.27
N GLY A 326 10.20 -11.35 -11.51
CA GLY A 326 10.56 -10.92 -12.86
C GLY A 326 9.52 -9.99 -13.49
N TRP A 327 9.44 -10.01 -14.82
CA TRP A 327 8.45 -9.30 -15.62
C TRP A 327 7.31 -10.24 -16.03
N SER A 328 6.10 -9.70 -16.16
CA SER A 328 4.97 -10.42 -16.76
C SER A 328 5.14 -10.58 -18.27
N GLY A 329 4.65 -11.67 -18.83
CA GLY A 329 4.52 -11.85 -20.28
C GLY A 329 3.39 -11.00 -20.90
N ASP A 330 2.44 -10.53 -20.11
CA ASP A 330 1.38 -9.63 -20.53
C ASP A 330 1.84 -8.17 -20.49
N VAL A 331 1.55 -7.40 -21.56
CA VAL A 331 2.01 -6.01 -21.73
C VAL A 331 1.40 -5.07 -20.70
N LEU A 332 0.10 -5.23 -20.41
CA LEU A 332 -0.61 -4.37 -19.45
C LEU A 332 -0.13 -4.65 -18.03
N ASP A 333 0.02 -5.93 -17.67
CA ASP A 333 0.55 -6.32 -16.38
C ASP A 333 2.02 -5.89 -16.24
N GLY A 334 2.82 -6.03 -17.30
CA GLY A 334 4.20 -5.54 -17.35
C GLY A 334 4.29 -4.03 -17.12
N TRP A 335 3.41 -3.23 -17.74
CA TRP A 335 3.31 -1.79 -17.51
C TRP A 335 2.94 -1.48 -16.06
N MET A 336 1.93 -2.16 -15.49
CA MET A 336 1.55 -1.96 -14.08
C MET A 336 2.69 -2.34 -13.11
N ARG A 337 3.43 -3.41 -13.38
CA ARG A 337 4.64 -3.76 -12.59
C ARG A 337 5.75 -2.71 -12.71
N LEU A 338 5.94 -2.13 -13.90
CA LEU A 338 6.87 -1.01 -14.07
C LEU A 338 6.48 0.17 -13.18
N ARG A 339 5.19 0.50 -13.13
CA ARG A 339 4.64 1.56 -12.26
C ARG A 339 4.90 1.26 -10.78
N ASP A 340 4.64 0.03 -10.34
CA ASP A 340 4.88 -0.41 -8.96
C ASP A 340 6.38 -0.30 -8.58
N ARG A 341 7.29 -0.55 -9.53
CA ARG A 341 8.74 -0.64 -9.32
C ARG A 341 9.52 0.65 -9.52
N ARG A 342 8.87 1.70 -9.98
CA ARG A 342 9.56 3.00 -10.25
C ARG A 342 10.01 3.76 -9.00
N GLY A 343 9.65 3.30 -7.79
CA GLY A 343 9.92 3.99 -6.52
C GLY A 343 11.37 4.45 -6.33
N PRO A 344 12.40 3.62 -6.53
CA PRO A 344 13.81 4.02 -6.41
C PRO A 344 14.21 5.12 -7.39
N LEU A 345 13.77 5.03 -8.66
CA LEU A 345 14.04 6.05 -9.68
C LEU A 345 13.31 7.36 -9.35
N ALA A 346 12.06 7.29 -8.94
CA ALA A 346 11.28 8.46 -8.53
C ALA A 346 11.95 9.17 -7.34
N ALA A 347 12.47 8.43 -6.35
CA ALA A 347 13.21 8.99 -5.23
C ALA A 347 14.50 9.72 -5.67
N LEU A 348 15.23 9.17 -6.63
CA LEU A 348 16.42 9.79 -7.22
C LEU A 348 16.07 11.10 -7.95
N VAL A 349 15.03 11.08 -8.76
CA VAL A 349 14.58 12.25 -9.54
C VAL A 349 14.10 13.37 -8.58
N LEU A 350 13.32 13.02 -7.56
CA LEU A 350 12.91 13.95 -6.51
C LEU A 350 14.12 14.53 -5.76
N PHE A 351 15.07 13.69 -5.36
CA PHE A 351 16.30 14.16 -4.73
C PHE A 351 17.06 15.17 -5.63
N SER A 352 17.19 14.84 -6.93
CA SER A 352 17.83 15.72 -7.92
C SER A 352 17.11 17.07 -8.02
N ALA A 353 15.76 17.08 -7.97
CA ALA A 353 15.00 18.33 -8.02
C ALA A 353 15.23 19.21 -6.77
N TYR A 354 15.25 18.61 -5.56
CA TYR A 354 15.57 19.38 -4.35
C TYR A 354 17.01 19.87 -4.33
N LEU A 355 17.95 19.06 -4.82
CA LEU A 355 19.33 19.49 -5.00
C LEU A 355 19.45 20.67 -5.98
N LEU A 356 18.73 20.63 -7.10
CA LEU A 356 18.65 21.71 -8.07
C LEU A 356 18.14 23.02 -7.47
N LEU A 357 17.16 22.98 -6.56
CA LEU A 357 16.71 24.19 -5.85
C LEU A 357 17.85 24.82 -5.04
N VAL A 358 18.63 23.99 -4.33
CA VAL A 358 19.79 24.48 -3.55
C VAL A 358 20.86 25.02 -4.48
N LEU A 359 21.22 24.29 -5.54
CA LEU A 359 22.23 24.72 -6.51
C LEU A 359 21.81 26.00 -7.23
N SER A 360 20.53 26.15 -7.59
CA SER A 360 19.98 27.37 -8.19
C SER A 360 20.14 28.57 -7.26
N GLY A 361 19.88 28.38 -5.96
CA GLY A 361 20.12 29.44 -4.96
C GLY A 361 21.59 29.85 -4.85
N ILE A 362 22.50 28.88 -4.82
CA ILE A 362 23.95 29.13 -4.80
C ILE A 362 24.39 29.88 -6.07
N LEU A 363 23.98 29.42 -7.25
CA LEU A 363 24.31 30.05 -8.52
C LEU A 363 23.71 31.45 -8.66
N LEU A 364 22.50 31.69 -8.10
CA LEU A 364 21.91 33.01 -8.06
C LEU A 364 22.79 33.99 -7.28
N VAL A 365 23.26 33.61 -6.10
CA VAL A 365 24.19 34.43 -5.27
C VAL A 365 25.52 34.60 -6.00
N ALA A 366 26.10 33.56 -6.57
CA ALA A 366 27.35 33.64 -7.30
C ALA A 366 27.28 34.62 -8.49
N ARG A 367 26.14 34.66 -9.20
CA ARG A 367 25.90 35.63 -10.29
C ARG A 367 25.81 37.06 -9.78
N GLN A 368 25.21 37.31 -8.63
CA GLN A 368 25.14 38.64 -8.02
C GLN A 368 26.51 39.14 -7.57
N LEU A 369 27.45 38.21 -7.34
CA LEU A 369 28.86 38.52 -6.98
C LEU A 369 29.80 38.49 -8.17
N ASP A 370 29.30 38.43 -9.41
CA ASP A 370 30.07 38.36 -10.66
C ASP A 370 31.08 37.17 -10.71
N LEU A 371 30.82 36.10 -9.97
CA LEU A 371 31.66 34.90 -9.91
C LEU A 371 31.40 33.91 -11.05
N THR A 372 30.29 34.04 -11.75
CA THR A 372 29.91 33.18 -12.90
C THR A 372 28.86 33.87 -13.78
N HIS A 373 28.80 33.47 -15.03
CA HIS A 373 27.79 33.93 -15.97
C HIS A 373 26.70 32.87 -16.18
N PRO A 374 25.44 33.28 -16.49
CA PRO A 374 24.38 32.35 -16.80
C PRO A 374 24.70 31.54 -18.04
N LEU A 375 24.69 30.20 -17.94
CA LEU A 375 24.73 29.35 -19.12
C LEU A 375 23.38 29.41 -19.85
N PRO A 376 23.37 29.43 -21.18
CA PRO A 376 22.10 29.39 -21.94
C PRO A 376 21.35 28.09 -21.63
N MET A 377 20.05 28.22 -21.39
CA MET A 377 19.18 27.08 -21.22
C MET A 377 18.89 26.48 -22.60
N LEU A 378 18.90 25.15 -22.69
CA LEU A 378 18.49 24.46 -23.91
C LEU A 378 16.98 24.66 -24.15
N PRO A 379 16.52 24.92 -25.38
CA PRO A 379 15.09 25.09 -25.68
C PRO A 379 14.25 23.90 -25.20
N LEU A 380 14.79 22.67 -25.33
CA LEU A 380 14.14 21.45 -24.81
C LEU A 380 13.94 21.52 -23.29
N THR A 381 14.94 21.97 -22.53
CA THR A 381 14.85 22.07 -21.07
C THR A 381 13.79 23.09 -20.65
N GLU A 382 13.72 24.23 -21.37
CA GLU A 382 12.70 25.24 -21.10
C GLU A 382 11.28 24.71 -21.37
N MET A 383 11.06 24.02 -22.49
CA MET A 383 9.80 23.37 -22.81
C MET A 383 9.40 22.33 -21.73
N LEU A 384 10.35 21.50 -21.31
CA LEU A 384 10.12 20.50 -20.29
C LEU A 384 9.82 21.12 -18.90
N LEU A 385 10.45 22.25 -18.56
CA LEU A 385 10.14 22.99 -17.31
C LEU A 385 8.67 23.46 -17.30
N TRP A 386 8.20 24.07 -18.39
CA TRP A 386 6.80 24.48 -18.49
C TRP A 386 5.84 23.31 -18.42
N ALA A 387 6.11 22.20 -19.13
CA ALA A 387 5.30 21.00 -19.11
C ALA A 387 5.24 20.39 -17.69
N ASN A 388 6.38 20.30 -17.01
CA ASN A 388 6.45 19.79 -15.63
C ASN A 388 5.78 20.72 -14.62
N GLY A 389 5.86 22.05 -14.82
CA GLY A 389 5.14 23.02 -14.01
C GLY A 389 3.62 22.85 -14.09
N LEU A 390 3.09 22.71 -15.32
CA LEU A 390 1.67 22.43 -15.54
C LEU A 390 1.27 21.07 -14.93
N SER A 391 2.10 20.05 -15.10
CA SER A 391 1.88 18.74 -14.53
C SER A 391 1.86 18.77 -13.00
N LEU A 392 2.75 19.54 -12.37
CA LEU A 392 2.75 19.70 -10.91
C LEU A 392 1.43 20.30 -10.40
N ILE A 393 0.91 21.34 -11.08
CA ILE A 393 -0.39 21.95 -10.75
C ILE A 393 -1.50 20.91 -10.88
N TRP A 394 -1.51 20.14 -11.97
CA TRP A 394 -2.49 19.09 -12.20
C TRP A 394 -2.42 18.00 -11.11
N ARG A 395 -1.22 17.52 -10.79
CA ARG A 395 -1.00 16.51 -9.73
C ARG A 395 -1.44 17.01 -8.36
N ALA A 396 -1.16 18.28 -8.03
CA ALA A 396 -1.62 18.89 -6.79
C ALA A 396 -3.15 18.98 -6.73
N ALA A 397 -3.80 19.33 -7.85
CA ALA A 397 -5.25 19.34 -7.93
C ALA A 397 -5.85 17.93 -7.76
N CYS A 398 -5.30 16.90 -8.43
CA CYS A 398 -5.72 15.51 -8.25
C CYS A 398 -5.59 15.06 -6.79
N CYS A 399 -4.43 15.26 -6.17
CA CYS A 399 -4.19 14.93 -4.78
C CYS A 399 -5.23 15.59 -3.85
N GLY A 400 -5.46 16.91 -4.03
CA GLY A 400 -6.46 17.65 -3.25
C GLY A 400 -7.88 17.14 -3.45
N VAL A 401 -8.29 16.86 -4.69
CA VAL A 401 -9.64 16.38 -5.02
C VAL A 401 -9.89 14.98 -4.48
N PHE A 402 -8.99 14.03 -4.70
CA PHE A 402 -9.19 12.66 -4.23
C PHE A 402 -9.16 12.56 -2.70
N THR A 403 -8.23 13.26 -2.03
CA THR A 403 -8.21 13.33 -0.57
C THR A 403 -9.44 14.06 -0.03
N GLY A 404 -9.81 15.18 -0.63
CA GLY A 404 -10.98 15.96 -0.22
C GLY A 404 -12.29 15.20 -0.32
N ARG A 405 -12.40 14.29 -1.30
CA ARG A 405 -13.58 13.44 -1.48
C ARG A 405 -13.77 12.41 -0.35
N GLU A 406 -12.70 11.86 0.18
CA GLU A 406 -12.77 10.81 1.21
C GLU A 406 -12.69 11.37 2.64
N TYR A 407 -12.04 12.54 2.83
CA TYR A 407 -11.73 13.10 4.16
C TYR A 407 -12.21 14.55 4.36
N GLY A 408 -12.91 15.10 3.37
CA GLY A 408 -13.41 16.49 3.42
C GLY A 408 -12.43 17.52 2.87
N VAL A 409 -12.98 18.68 2.48
CA VAL A 409 -12.26 19.75 1.74
C VAL A 409 -11.02 20.24 2.49
N ARG A 410 -11.10 20.37 3.82
CA ARG A 410 -9.95 20.81 4.64
C ARG A 410 -8.75 19.88 4.52
N GLU A 411 -8.98 18.56 4.49
CA GLU A 411 -7.90 17.58 4.28
C GLU A 411 -7.40 17.61 2.84
N GLY A 412 -8.28 17.85 1.85
CA GLY A 412 -7.88 18.05 0.46
C GLY A 412 -6.91 19.23 0.29
N VAL A 413 -7.16 20.36 0.94
CA VAL A 413 -6.21 21.49 0.94
C VAL A 413 -4.90 21.14 1.64
N ARG A 414 -4.96 20.45 2.79
CA ARG A 414 -3.76 19.99 3.49
C ARG A 414 -2.95 19.00 2.66
N ALA A 415 -3.60 18.18 1.85
CA ALA A 415 -2.93 17.22 0.97
C ALA A 415 -1.93 17.92 0.03
N ILE A 416 -2.33 19.05 -0.55
CA ILE A 416 -1.45 19.86 -1.40
C ILE A 416 -0.23 20.35 -0.60
N LEU A 417 -0.43 20.82 0.62
CA LEU A 417 0.64 21.32 1.50
C LEU A 417 1.54 20.19 2.02
N ARG A 418 1.05 18.94 2.05
CA ARG A 418 1.81 17.76 2.47
C ARG A 418 2.71 17.19 1.38
N ILE A 419 2.56 17.59 0.10
CA ILE A 419 3.38 17.07 -1.01
C ILE A 419 4.89 17.12 -0.71
N PRO A 420 5.47 18.24 -0.22
CA PRO A 420 6.90 18.26 0.09
C PRO A 420 7.32 17.24 1.17
N LEU A 421 6.48 17.02 2.18
CA LEU A 421 6.75 16.03 3.21
C LEU A 421 6.71 14.61 2.66
N GLY A 422 5.71 14.29 1.84
CA GLY A 422 5.61 13.00 1.13
C GLY A 422 6.85 12.73 0.27
N ASN A 423 7.32 13.76 -0.47
CA ASN A 423 8.54 13.67 -1.27
C ASN A 423 9.78 13.40 -0.40
N MET A 424 9.93 14.07 0.74
CA MET A 424 11.03 13.80 1.67
C MET A 424 11.01 12.37 2.19
N ILE A 425 9.83 11.86 2.58
CA ILE A 425 9.67 10.47 3.01
C ILE A 425 10.07 9.50 1.88
N ALA A 426 9.64 9.76 0.64
CA ALA A 426 9.97 8.94 -0.52
C ALA A 426 11.49 8.94 -0.82
N ILE A 427 12.15 10.09 -0.76
CA ILE A 427 13.60 10.22 -0.95
C ILE A 427 14.37 9.40 0.09
N PHE A 428 14.06 9.57 1.38
CA PHE A 428 14.75 8.85 2.44
C PHE A 428 14.46 7.34 2.39
N ALA A 429 13.24 6.95 2.10
CA ALA A 429 12.85 5.56 1.96
C ALA A 429 13.53 4.89 0.75
N GLY A 430 13.53 5.54 -0.42
CA GLY A 430 14.16 5.03 -1.63
C GLY A 430 15.67 4.86 -1.46
N ARG A 431 16.36 5.89 -0.92
CA ARG A 431 17.78 5.78 -0.60
C ARG A 431 18.08 4.60 0.33
N ARG A 432 17.32 4.49 1.43
CA ARG A 432 17.52 3.43 2.42
C ARG A 432 17.24 2.04 1.82
N ALA A 433 16.22 1.91 0.98
CA ALA A 433 15.88 0.66 0.31
C ALA A 433 17.01 0.18 -0.63
N VAL A 434 17.54 1.08 -1.45
CA VAL A 434 18.67 0.75 -2.35
C VAL A 434 19.91 0.33 -1.55
N VAL A 435 20.25 1.06 -0.48
CA VAL A 435 21.40 0.71 0.37
C VAL A 435 21.21 -0.66 1.03
N GLN A 436 20.02 -0.95 1.57
CA GLN A 436 19.71 -2.25 2.18
C GLN A 436 19.74 -3.38 1.15
N TYR A 437 19.20 -3.15 -0.03
CA TYR A 437 19.19 -4.13 -1.11
C TYR A 437 20.62 -4.44 -1.60
N VAL A 438 21.46 -3.42 -1.84
CA VAL A 438 22.87 -3.64 -2.21
C VAL A 438 23.64 -4.35 -1.10
N ALA A 439 23.34 -4.08 0.17
CA ALA A 439 23.93 -4.82 1.29
C ALA A 439 23.48 -6.28 1.32
N SER A 440 22.23 -6.58 0.97
CA SER A 440 21.74 -7.97 0.90
C SER A 440 22.41 -8.78 -0.21
N LEU A 441 22.70 -8.17 -1.36
CA LEU A 441 23.47 -8.82 -2.45
C LEU A 441 24.90 -9.21 -2.03
N ARG A 442 25.40 -8.60 -0.96
CA ARG A 442 26.71 -8.91 -0.37
C ARG A 442 26.62 -9.87 0.83
N GLY A 443 25.49 -10.55 1.01
CA GLY A 443 25.26 -11.53 2.09
C GLY A 443 24.69 -10.92 3.40
N GLY A 444 24.30 -9.66 3.41
CA GLY A 444 23.55 -9.06 4.53
C GLY A 444 22.13 -9.59 4.59
N ALA A 445 21.62 -9.90 5.78
CA ALA A 445 20.22 -10.28 5.95
C ALA A 445 19.31 -9.06 5.80
N LEU A 446 18.25 -9.17 4.98
CA LEU A 446 17.16 -8.20 4.95
C LEU A 446 16.36 -8.38 6.25
N LYS A 447 16.31 -7.33 7.07
CA LYS A 447 15.57 -7.36 8.34
C LYS A 447 14.13 -6.93 8.13
N TRP A 448 13.20 -7.73 8.60
CA TRP A 448 11.81 -7.33 8.74
C TRP A 448 11.69 -6.34 9.92
N ASP A 449 11.51 -5.06 9.61
CA ASP A 449 11.35 -3.97 10.56
C ASP A 449 9.85 -3.83 10.88
N LYS A 450 9.39 -4.46 11.98
CA LYS A 450 7.99 -4.37 12.41
C LYS A 450 7.62 -2.94 12.79
N THR A 451 6.43 -2.51 12.37
CA THR A 451 5.79 -1.28 12.86
C THR A 451 5.14 -1.54 14.22
N GLU A 452 5.38 -0.69 15.21
CA GLU A 452 4.70 -0.76 16.51
C GLU A 452 3.34 -0.07 16.42
N HIS A 453 2.28 -0.74 16.89
CA HIS A 453 0.93 -0.20 16.97
C HIS A 453 0.58 0.11 18.43
N ARG A 454 0.26 1.37 18.75
CA ARG A 454 0.00 1.83 20.12
C ARG A 454 -1.45 2.21 20.38
N GLY A 455 -2.32 2.14 19.39
CA GLY A 455 -3.73 2.50 19.50
C GLY A 455 -4.57 1.90 18.38
N HIS A 456 -5.80 1.57 18.70
CA HIS A 456 -6.77 1.08 17.73
C HIS A 456 -7.81 2.18 17.46
N PRO A 457 -8.20 2.45 16.19
CA PRO A 457 -9.15 3.53 15.88
C PRO A 457 -10.50 3.41 16.59
N SER A 458 -10.98 2.19 16.87
CA SER A 458 -12.24 1.97 17.59
C SER A 458 -12.22 2.43 19.03
N LEU A 459 -11.05 2.68 19.62
CA LEU A 459 -10.88 3.17 20.98
C LEU A 459 -10.78 4.69 21.04
N ALA A 460 -10.67 5.36 19.90
CA ALA A 460 -10.67 6.81 19.83
C ALA A 460 -12.08 7.37 20.11
N PRO A 461 -12.20 8.50 20.82
CA PRO A 461 -13.48 9.21 20.93
C PRO A 461 -13.98 9.48 19.50
N GLN A 462 -15.22 9.12 19.19
CA GLN A 462 -15.86 9.48 17.93
C GLN A 462 -15.91 11.01 17.86
N VAL A 463 -15.03 11.59 17.07
CA VAL A 463 -15.12 13.01 16.72
C VAL A 463 -16.26 13.06 15.70
N SER A 464 -17.43 13.51 16.14
CA SER A 464 -18.53 13.87 15.25
C SER A 464 -18.01 14.83 14.18
N ALA A 465 -18.17 14.47 12.92
CA ALA A 465 -17.73 15.20 11.75
C ALA A 465 -18.42 16.56 11.61
#